data_06c38a0bf70d76c017d59d25635aa0c0
#
_entry.id   06c38a0bf70d76c017d59d25635aa0c0
#
_cell.length_a   1.000
_cell.length_b   1.000
_cell.length_c   1.000
_cell.angle_alpha   90.00
_cell.angle_beta   90.00
_cell.angle_gamma   90.00
#
_symmetry.space_group_name_H-M   'P 1'
#
loop_
_entity.id
_entity.type
_entity.pdbx_description
1 polymer ?
#
loop_
_entity_poly.entity_id
_entity_poly.type
_entity_poly.pdbx_seq_one_letter_code
_entity_poly.pdbx_strand_id
1 'polypeptide(L)'
;MKAIVYTKYGSPDVLQFKDVERPTPKDNEVLIKIHAASVNAYDWHFLTADIFLIRLMGGGLLKPKYTRLGADIAGQVEAVGRNVKQFQPDDEVFGMVQGGFAEYACAPENALALKPSNLSFEEAAAVPMAAVTALQGLRDTGQIQPGQKVLINGASGGVGTFAVQIAKSFGAEVT
;
A
#
# COMPACT_ATOMS: atom_id res chain seq x y z
N MET A 1 -13.21 13.77 -9.18
CA MET A 1 -13.22 12.90 -8.01
C MET A 1 -12.66 13.64 -6.81
N LYS A 2 -13.05 13.24 -5.58
CA LYS A 2 -12.46 13.77 -4.36
C LYS A 2 -11.12 13.08 -4.03
N ALA A 3 -10.15 13.86 -3.53
CA ALA A 3 -8.87 13.34 -3.08
C ALA A 3 -8.26 14.24 -1.99
N ILE A 4 -7.41 13.64 -1.15
CA ILE A 4 -6.53 14.36 -0.22
C ILE A 4 -5.23 14.67 -0.96
N VAL A 5 -4.90 15.96 -1.09
CA VAL A 5 -3.72 16.43 -1.81
C VAL A 5 -2.84 17.31 -0.94
N TYR A 6 -1.55 17.38 -1.28
CA TYR A 6 -0.59 18.29 -0.67
C TYR A 6 0.40 18.80 -1.71
N THR A 7 0.91 20.01 -1.55
CA THR A 7 1.81 20.68 -2.50
C THR A 7 3.13 21.13 -1.86
N LYS A 8 3.24 20.98 -0.55
CA LYS A 8 4.45 21.27 0.24
C LYS A 8 4.59 20.23 1.35
N TYR A 9 5.80 19.97 1.76
CA TYR A 9 6.11 19.15 2.92
C TYR A 9 5.66 19.84 4.22
N GLY A 10 5.27 19.07 5.22
CA GLY A 10 4.89 19.62 6.51
C GLY A 10 4.07 18.65 7.37
N SER A 11 3.45 19.19 8.43
CA SER A 11 2.49 18.50 9.27
C SER A 11 1.21 18.15 8.49
N PRO A 12 0.30 17.33 9.04
CA PRO A 12 -1.00 17.06 8.41
C PRO A 12 -1.81 18.29 8.02
N ASP A 13 -1.53 19.47 8.61
CA ASP A 13 -2.20 20.74 8.28
C ASP A 13 -1.98 21.19 6.82
N VAL A 14 -1.00 20.63 6.12
CA VAL A 14 -0.78 20.92 4.69
C VAL A 14 -1.69 20.13 3.76
N LEU A 15 -2.39 19.12 4.29
CA LEU A 15 -3.32 18.30 3.53
C LEU A 15 -4.59 19.08 3.18
N GLN A 16 -5.07 18.91 1.98
CA GLN A 16 -6.25 19.59 1.47
C GLN A 16 -7.18 18.59 0.79
N PHE A 17 -8.46 18.62 1.13
CA PHE A 17 -9.49 17.83 0.46
C PHE A 17 -9.98 18.61 -0.77
N LYS A 18 -9.76 18.07 -1.97
CA LYS A 18 -10.03 18.77 -3.23
C LYS A 18 -10.68 17.88 -4.28
N ASP A 19 -11.35 18.54 -5.23
CA ASP A 19 -11.70 17.93 -6.49
C ASP A 19 -10.46 17.87 -7.41
N VAL A 20 -10.20 16.68 -7.93
CA VAL A 20 -9.11 16.41 -8.89
C VAL A 20 -9.66 15.62 -10.06
N GLU A 21 -8.93 15.62 -11.16
CA GLU A 21 -9.28 14.79 -12.32
C GLU A 21 -9.21 13.30 -11.97
N ARG A 22 -10.20 12.53 -12.43
CA ARG A 22 -10.21 11.07 -12.28
C ARG A 22 -9.16 10.47 -13.22
N PRO A 23 -8.26 9.59 -12.73
CA PRO A 23 -7.24 9.01 -13.58
C PRO A 23 -7.85 8.03 -14.59
N THR A 24 -7.16 7.89 -15.71
CA THR A 24 -7.46 6.88 -16.74
C THR A 24 -6.37 5.83 -16.71
N PRO A 25 -6.71 4.53 -16.67
CA PRO A 25 -5.71 3.47 -16.62
C PRO A 25 -4.92 3.40 -17.92
N LYS A 26 -3.61 3.22 -17.82
CA LYS A 26 -2.76 2.88 -18.95
C LYS A 26 -2.95 1.42 -19.35
N ASP A 27 -2.27 0.99 -20.39
CA ASP A 27 -2.46 -0.34 -20.99
C ASP A 27 -2.32 -1.51 -20.02
N ASN A 28 -1.42 -1.42 -19.03
CA ASN A 28 -1.15 -2.46 -18.03
C ASN A 28 -1.65 -2.08 -16.63
N GLU A 29 -2.54 -1.07 -16.53
CA GLU A 29 -3.06 -0.58 -15.26
C GLU A 29 -4.54 -0.93 -15.10
N VAL A 30 -4.93 -1.04 -13.85
CA VAL A 30 -6.31 -1.24 -13.39
C VAL A 30 -6.76 0.04 -12.72
N LEU A 31 -7.93 0.56 -13.10
CA LEU A 31 -8.59 1.65 -12.38
C LEU A 31 -9.46 1.05 -11.29
N ILE A 32 -9.23 1.46 -10.06
CA ILE A 32 -9.91 0.94 -8.87
C ILE A 32 -10.75 2.05 -8.25
N LYS A 33 -12.02 1.76 -7.99
CA LYS A 33 -12.87 2.53 -7.09
C LYS A 33 -12.53 2.11 -5.66
N ILE A 34 -11.93 3.02 -4.90
CA ILE A 34 -11.41 2.74 -3.56
C ILE A 34 -12.56 2.72 -2.56
N HIS A 35 -12.64 1.66 -1.76
CA HIS A 35 -13.57 1.49 -0.64
C HIS A 35 -12.88 1.74 0.70
N ALA A 36 -11.62 1.33 0.82
CA ALA A 36 -10.79 1.55 2.01
C ALA A 36 -9.34 1.79 1.65
N ALA A 37 -8.65 2.57 2.46
CA ALA A 37 -7.21 2.81 2.39
C ALA A 37 -6.61 2.82 3.78
N SER A 38 -5.39 2.31 3.96
CA SER A 38 -4.70 2.36 5.24
C SER A 38 -3.66 3.49 5.29
N VAL A 39 -3.39 3.97 6.50
CA VAL A 39 -2.34 4.95 6.77
C VAL A 39 -1.09 4.23 7.25
N ASN A 40 0.03 4.48 6.60
CA ASN A 40 1.32 3.86 6.90
C ASN A 40 2.36 4.88 7.35
N ALA A 41 3.41 4.42 8.03
CA ALA A 41 4.60 5.25 8.32
C ALA A 41 5.21 5.83 7.03
N TYR A 42 5.09 5.11 5.90
CA TYR A 42 5.45 5.58 4.57
C TYR A 42 4.78 6.93 4.25
N ASP A 43 3.47 7.04 4.46
CA ASP A 43 2.71 8.26 4.16
C ASP A 43 3.18 9.44 5.00
N TRP A 44 3.45 9.20 6.29
CA TRP A 44 4.01 10.20 7.20
C TRP A 44 5.38 10.71 6.73
N HIS A 45 6.29 9.80 6.41
CA HIS A 45 7.64 10.17 5.98
C HIS A 45 7.62 10.92 4.64
N PHE A 46 6.73 10.56 3.71
CA PHE A 46 6.56 11.30 2.45
C PHE A 46 5.90 12.67 2.65
N LEU A 47 4.97 12.78 3.60
CA LEU A 47 4.31 14.05 3.93
C LEU A 47 5.28 15.05 4.56
N THR A 48 6.02 14.60 5.57
CA THR A 48 6.90 15.47 6.36
C THR A 48 8.26 15.66 5.70
N ALA A 49 8.73 14.65 4.97
CA ALA A 49 10.10 14.55 4.43
C ALA A 49 11.16 14.88 5.51
N ASP A 50 10.90 14.41 6.74
CA ASP A 50 11.76 14.55 7.91
C ASP A 50 13.10 13.84 7.72
N ILE A 51 13.11 12.75 6.95
CA ILE A 51 14.33 12.08 6.50
C ILE A 51 14.74 12.67 5.16
N PHE A 52 15.81 13.45 5.13
CA PHE A 52 16.30 14.12 3.91
C PHE A 52 16.51 13.15 2.73
N LEU A 53 16.88 11.91 3.00
CA LEU A 53 17.04 10.86 1.97
C LEU A 53 15.78 10.62 1.16
N ILE A 54 14.59 10.78 1.74
CA ILE A 54 13.30 10.63 1.03
C ILE A 54 13.17 11.64 -0.10
N ARG A 55 13.65 12.89 0.12
CA ARG A 55 13.65 13.92 -0.92
C ARG A 55 14.53 13.54 -2.11
N LEU A 56 15.65 12.88 -1.86
CA LEU A 56 16.58 12.39 -2.90
C LEU A 56 16.05 11.13 -3.60
N MET A 57 15.43 10.20 -2.86
CA MET A 57 14.96 8.92 -3.36
C MET A 57 13.60 8.97 -4.11
N GLY A 58 13.13 10.13 -4.48
CA GLY A 58 11.91 10.26 -5.30
C GLY A 58 10.81 11.15 -4.72
N GLY A 59 10.97 11.64 -3.49
CA GLY A 59 10.00 12.56 -2.87
C GLY A 59 9.98 13.95 -3.52
N GLY A 60 11.10 14.37 -4.11
CA GLY A 60 11.29 15.72 -4.66
C GLY A 60 12.04 16.64 -3.72
N LEU A 61 13.09 17.31 -4.22
CA LEU A 61 14.05 18.04 -3.38
C LEU A 61 13.45 19.26 -2.67
N LEU A 62 12.71 20.09 -3.40
CA LEU A 62 12.14 21.34 -2.88
C LEU A 62 10.65 21.27 -2.60
N LYS A 63 9.93 20.45 -3.33
CA LYS A 63 8.49 20.24 -3.20
C LYS A 63 8.15 18.78 -3.50
N PRO A 64 7.03 18.27 -2.99
CA PRO A 64 6.59 16.91 -3.28
C PRO A 64 6.48 16.67 -4.79
N LYS A 65 7.07 15.57 -5.26
CA LYS A 65 6.89 15.09 -6.64
C LYS A 65 5.50 14.49 -6.82
N TYR A 66 5.05 13.79 -5.81
CA TYR A 66 3.73 13.19 -5.75
C TYR A 66 2.85 14.00 -4.82
N THR A 67 1.70 14.41 -5.29
CA THR A 67 0.81 15.33 -4.58
C THR A 67 -0.33 14.61 -3.85
N ARG A 68 -0.35 13.28 -3.89
CA ARG A 68 -1.32 12.42 -3.19
C ARG A 68 -0.59 11.30 -2.46
N LEU A 69 -1.02 11.03 -1.24
CA LEU A 69 -0.56 9.93 -0.39
C LEU A 69 -1.54 8.74 -0.45
N GLY A 70 -1.26 7.72 0.32
CA GLY A 70 -2.00 6.48 0.37
C GLY A 70 -1.34 5.42 -0.51
N ALA A 71 -0.68 4.46 0.14
CA ALA A 71 0.01 3.37 -0.53
C ALA A 71 -0.85 2.11 -0.62
N ASP A 72 -1.65 1.84 0.40
CA ASP A 72 -2.46 0.63 0.50
C ASP A 72 -3.93 0.91 0.32
N ILE A 73 -4.58 0.10 -0.52
CA ILE A 73 -6.01 0.21 -0.79
C ILE A 73 -6.67 -1.16 -0.88
N ALA A 74 -7.98 -1.15 -0.70
CA ALA A 74 -8.88 -2.17 -1.17
C ALA A 74 -10.11 -1.52 -1.82
N GLY A 75 -10.60 -2.12 -2.87
CA GLY A 75 -11.71 -1.55 -3.65
C GLY A 75 -12.16 -2.46 -4.77
N GLN A 76 -12.93 -1.92 -5.67
CA GLN A 76 -13.52 -2.63 -6.80
C GLN A 76 -12.91 -2.13 -8.12
N VAL A 77 -12.62 -3.04 -9.02
CA VAL A 77 -12.15 -2.73 -10.37
C VAL A 77 -13.27 -2.02 -11.14
N GLU A 78 -12.98 -0.82 -11.61
CA GLU A 78 -13.90 -0.01 -12.39
C GLU A 78 -13.64 -0.14 -13.90
N ALA A 79 -12.36 -0.22 -14.28
CA ALA A 79 -11.93 -0.40 -15.65
C ALA A 79 -10.51 -0.99 -15.70
N VAL A 80 -10.18 -1.62 -16.80
CA VAL A 80 -8.87 -2.23 -17.04
C VAL A 80 -8.23 -1.73 -18.32
N GLY A 81 -6.90 -1.61 -18.33
CA GLY A 81 -6.15 -1.33 -19.54
C GLY A 81 -6.16 -2.54 -20.50
N ARG A 82 -5.88 -2.27 -21.77
CA ARG A 82 -6.01 -3.27 -22.87
C ARG A 82 -5.13 -4.52 -22.71
N ASN A 83 -4.06 -4.44 -21.93
CA ASN A 83 -3.11 -5.54 -21.72
C ASN A 83 -3.32 -6.29 -20.40
N VAL A 84 -4.22 -5.81 -19.54
CA VAL A 84 -4.55 -6.46 -18.26
C VAL A 84 -5.24 -7.79 -18.54
N LYS A 85 -4.80 -8.85 -17.84
CA LYS A 85 -5.29 -10.22 -18.02
C LYS A 85 -5.81 -10.86 -16.74
N GLN A 86 -5.39 -10.35 -15.57
CA GLN A 86 -5.68 -10.98 -14.28
C GLN A 86 -6.98 -10.46 -13.65
N PHE A 87 -7.47 -9.31 -14.11
CA PHE A 87 -8.65 -8.66 -13.51
C PHE A 87 -9.63 -8.22 -14.57
N GLN A 88 -10.90 -8.12 -14.16
CA GLN A 88 -12.01 -7.59 -14.95
C GLN A 88 -12.81 -6.58 -14.11
N PRO A 89 -13.65 -5.73 -14.72
CA PRO A 89 -14.57 -4.87 -14.00
C PRO A 89 -15.39 -5.67 -12.97
N ASP A 90 -15.67 -5.04 -11.84
CA ASP A 90 -16.38 -5.57 -10.68
C ASP A 90 -15.57 -6.54 -9.78
N ASP A 91 -14.37 -6.96 -10.14
CA ASP A 91 -13.51 -7.71 -9.24
C ASP A 91 -13.18 -6.90 -7.99
N GLU A 92 -13.28 -7.54 -6.82
CA GLU A 92 -12.81 -6.95 -5.56
C GLU A 92 -11.31 -7.21 -5.41
N VAL A 93 -10.54 -6.13 -5.25
CA VAL A 93 -9.07 -6.18 -5.22
C VAL A 93 -8.51 -5.42 -4.04
N PHE A 94 -7.29 -5.78 -3.67
CA PHE A 94 -6.48 -5.03 -2.71
C PHE A 94 -5.03 -5.02 -3.17
N GLY A 95 -4.25 -4.06 -2.68
CA GLY A 95 -2.85 -3.97 -3.05
C GLY A 95 -2.27 -2.58 -2.88
N MET A 96 -1.14 -2.35 -3.54
CA MET A 96 -0.40 -1.11 -3.42
C MET A 96 -0.64 -0.19 -4.62
N VAL A 97 -0.92 1.07 -4.33
CA VAL A 97 -1.12 2.13 -5.32
C VAL A 97 -0.31 3.36 -4.98
N GLN A 98 -0.29 4.32 -5.86
CA GLN A 98 0.17 5.67 -5.56
C GLN A 98 -1.02 6.63 -5.53
N GLY A 99 -1.23 7.27 -4.37
CA GLY A 99 -2.30 8.26 -4.22
C GLY A 99 -3.65 7.66 -3.85
N GLY A 100 -3.66 6.64 -2.99
CA GLY A 100 -4.83 5.91 -2.52
C GLY A 100 -5.77 6.70 -1.62
N PHE A 101 -5.38 7.88 -1.10
CA PHE A 101 -6.30 8.76 -0.37
C PHE A 101 -7.17 9.57 -1.33
N ALA A 102 -7.94 8.87 -2.15
CA ALA A 102 -8.82 9.39 -3.19
C ALA A 102 -9.97 8.41 -3.46
N GLU A 103 -10.98 8.84 -4.20
CA GLU A 103 -12.08 7.94 -4.60
C GLU A 103 -11.66 6.90 -5.64
N TYR A 104 -10.64 7.21 -6.45
CA TYR A 104 -10.11 6.33 -7.50
C TYR A 104 -8.60 6.42 -7.59
N ALA A 105 -7.95 5.29 -7.87
CA ALA A 105 -6.53 5.22 -8.24
C ALA A 105 -6.29 4.20 -9.35
N CYS A 106 -5.18 4.38 -10.07
CA CYS A 106 -4.68 3.37 -11.00
C CYS A 106 -3.47 2.66 -10.41
N ALA A 107 -3.40 1.35 -10.60
CA ALA A 107 -2.26 0.52 -10.23
C ALA A 107 -1.91 -0.45 -11.36
N PRO A 108 -0.62 -0.81 -11.52
CA PRO A 108 -0.25 -1.92 -12.41
C PRO A 108 -0.85 -3.23 -11.88
N GLU A 109 -1.27 -4.13 -12.77
CA GLU A 109 -1.95 -5.38 -12.36
C GLU A 109 -1.12 -6.25 -11.41
N ASN A 110 0.21 -6.22 -11.52
CA ASN A 110 1.11 -6.99 -10.66
C ASN A 110 1.28 -6.42 -9.23
N ALA A 111 0.72 -5.25 -8.94
CA ALA A 111 0.67 -4.66 -7.60
C ALA A 111 -0.65 -4.95 -6.86
N LEU A 112 -1.53 -5.72 -7.46
CA LEU A 112 -2.86 -6.05 -6.96
C LEU A 112 -3.03 -7.57 -6.79
N ALA A 113 -3.97 -7.93 -5.90
CA ALA A 113 -4.48 -9.28 -5.75
C ALA A 113 -5.99 -9.25 -5.56
N LEU A 114 -6.68 -10.36 -5.88
CA LEU A 114 -8.09 -10.51 -5.55
C LEU A 114 -8.28 -10.49 -4.03
N LYS A 115 -9.25 -9.73 -3.57
CA LYS A 115 -9.58 -9.65 -2.14
C LYS A 115 -10.19 -10.99 -1.69
N PRO A 116 -9.67 -11.60 -0.61
CA PRO A 116 -10.31 -12.77 -0.02
C PRO A 116 -11.76 -12.46 0.38
N SER A 117 -12.68 -13.36 0.08
CA SER A 117 -14.12 -13.16 0.34
C SER A 117 -14.48 -13.05 1.83
N ASN A 118 -13.61 -13.57 2.71
CA ASN A 118 -13.76 -13.53 4.16
C ASN A 118 -13.20 -12.27 4.82
N LEU A 119 -12.61 -11.34 4.05
CA LEU A 119 -12.12 -10.05 4.55
C LEU A 119 -13.02 -8.91 4.10
N SER A 120 -13.22 -7.93 4.98
CA SER A 120 -13.80 -6.64 4.58
C SER A 120 -12.78 -5.82 3.75
N PHE A 121 -13.22 -4.73 3.12
CA PHE A 121 -12.29 -3.84 2.41
C PHE A 121 -11.31 -3.17 3.37
N GLU A 122 -11.75 -2.81 4.58
CA GLU A 122 -10.91 -2.21 5.62
C GLU A 122 -9.81 -3.17 6.08
N GLU A 123 -10.17 -4.43 6.33
CA GLU A 123 -9.20 -5.46 6.70
C GLU A 123 -8.21 -5.71 5.57
N ALA A 124 -8.69 -5.84 4.33
CA ALA A 124 -7.84 -6.07 3.17
C ALA A 124 -6.90 -4.89 2.90
N ALA A 125 -7.36 -3.64 3.07
CA ALA A 125 -6.52 -2.45 2.89
C ALA A 125 -5.39 -2.33 3.93
N ALA A 126 -5.51 -2.98 5.08
CA ALA A 126 -4.47 -2.95 6.12
C ALA A 126 -3.30 -3.93 5.86
N VAL A 127 -3.41 -4.80 4.85
CA VAL A 127 -2.48 -5.91 4.61
C VAL A 127 -1.25 -5.52 3.75
N PRO A 128 -1.36 -4.83 2.59
CA PRO A 128 -0.35 -4.90 1.54
C PRO A 128 1.05 -4.51 2.00
N MET A 129 1.26 -3.28 2.43
CA MET A 129 2.61 -2.80 2.78
C MET A 129 3.19 -3.54 3.97
N ALA A 130 2.41 -3.73 5.03
CA ALA A 130 2.90 -4.33 6.27
C ALA A 130 3.19 -5.82 6.11
N ALA A 131 2.25 -6.58 5.51
CA ALA A 131 2.42 -8.02 5.35
C ALA A 131 3.46 -8.38 4.28
N VAL A 132 3.51 -7.64 3.15
CA VAL A 132 4.53 -7.88 2.12
C VAL A 132 5.93 -7.56 2.64
N THR A 133 6.09 -6.49 3.42
CA THR A 133 7.38 -6.18 4.07
C THR A 133 7.80 -7.31 5.01
N ALA A 134 6.89 -7.82 5.84
CA ALA A 134 7.18 -8.95 6.73
C ALA A 134 7.52 -10.22 5.94
N LEU A 135 6.75 -10.54 4.90
CA LEU A 135 6.94 -11.72 4.07
C LEU A 135 8.29 -11.68 3.34
N GLN A 136 8.65 -10.57 2.72
CA GLN A 136 9.93 -10.39 2.04
C GLN A 136 11.10 -10.52 3.03
N GLY A 137 10.99 -9.94 4.22
CA GLY A 137 12.00 -10.06 5.26
C GLY A 137 12.22 -11.50 5.71
N LEU A 138 11.16 -12.24 5.94
CA LEU A 138 11.23 -13.62 6.45
C LEU A 138 11.53 -14.64 5.35
N ARG A 139 10.79 -14.61 4.24
CA ARG A 139 10.88 -15.58 3.16
C ARG A 139 12.07 -15.31 2.24
N ASP A 140 12.17 -14.08 1.69
CA ASP A 140 13.08 -13.80 0.58
C ASP A 140 14.49 -13.46 1.08
N THR A 141 14.60 -12.72 2.18
CA THR A 141 15.90 -12.32 2.78
C THR A 141 16.34 -13.31 3.85
N GLY A 142 15.47 -13.60 4.81
CA GLY A 142 15.76 -14.49 5.94
C GLY A 142 15.72 -15.97 5.59
N GLN A 143 15.06 -16.34 4.48
CA GLN A 143 14.92 -17.73 4.01
C GLN A 143 14.50 -18.69 5.12
N ILE A 144 13.52 -18.26 5.93
CA ILE A 144 13.07 -18.94 7.14
C ILE A 144 12.65 -20.38 6.85
N GLN A 145 13.09 -21.31 7.72
CA GLN A 145 12.78 -22.73 7.63
C GLN A 145 11.98 -23.21 8.85
N PRO A 146 11.18 -24.27 8.72
CA PRO A 146 10.48 -24.88 9.85
C PRO A 146 11.44 -25.26 10.97
N GLY A 147 11.02 -25.04 12.24
CA GLY A 147 11.81 -25.35 13.42
C GLY A 147 12.89 -24.34 13.79
N GLN A 148 13.10 -23.30 12.98
CA GLN A 148 14.02 -22.21 13.35
C GLN A 148 13.43 -21.33 14.45
N LYS A 149 14.31 -20.75 15.27
CA LYS A 149 13.97 -19.73 16.28
C LYS A 149 14.13 -18.35 15.71
N VAL A 150 13.07 -17.54 15.77
CA VAL A 150 13.03 -16.19 15.20
C VAL A 150 12.68 -15.19 16.30
N LEU A 151 13.55 -14.20 16.48
CA LEU A 151 13.29 -13.04 17.32
C LEU A 151 12.71 -11.91 16.49
N ILE A 152 11.52 -11.42 16.86
CA ILE A 152 10.86 -10.31 16.18
C ILE A 152 10.83 -9.09 17.11
N ASN A 153 11.74 -8.16 16.91
CA ASN A 153 11.73 -6.88 17.61
C ASN A 153 10.62 -5.98 17.03
N GLY A 154 9.84 -5.34 17.89
CA GLY A 154 8.73 -4.49 17.46
C GLY A 154 7.49 -5.29 17.01
N ALA A 155 7.26 -6.47 17.60
CA ALA A 155 6.18 -7.39 17.25
C ALA A 155 4.75 -6.79 17.35
N SER A 156 4.55 -5.70 18.10
CA SER A 156 3.28 -4.99 18.22
C SER A 156 3.03 -3.95 17.13
N GLY A 157 4.02 -3.66 16.29
CA GLY A 157 3.88 -2.72 15.16
C GLY A 157 3.18 -3.35 13.96
N GLY A 158 2.79 -2.54 12.96
CA GLY A 158 2.09 -3.01 11.77
C GLY A 158 2.80 -4.17 11.06
N VAL A 159 4.09 -4.03 10.75
CA VAL A 159 4.90 -5.10 10.14
C VAL A 159 5.10 -6.26 11.12
N GLY A 160 5.34 -5.97 12.42
CA GLY A 160 5.63 -6.97 13.44
C GLY A 160 4.47 -7.95 13.66
N THR A 161 3.24 -7.48 13.69
CA THR A 161 2.05 -8.33 13.86
C THR A 161 1.89 -9.33 12.72
N PHE A 162 2.16 -8.96 11.49
CA PHE A 162 2.22 -9.88 10.35
C PHE A 162 3.44 -10.79 10.40
N ALA A 163 4.61 -10.25 10.79
CA ALA A 163 5.82 -11.06 10.88
C ALA A 163 5.67 -12.24 11.85
N VAL A 164 5.03 -12.03 13.02
CA VAL A 164 4.74 -13.11 13.98
C VAL A 164 3.86 -14.20 13.34
N GLN A 165 2.78 -13.81 12.67
CA GLN A 165 1.84 -14.75 12.05
C GLN A 165 2.50 -15.50 10.88
N ILE A 166 3.22 -14.79 10.02
CA ILE A 166 3.91 -15.37 8.86
C ILE A 166 5.01 -16.34 9.34
N ALA A 167 5.86 -15.96 10.31
CA ALA A 167 6.89 -16.84 10.83
C ALA A 167 6.31 -18.13 11.43
N LYS A 168 5.21 -18.03 12.19
CA LYS A 168 4.50 -19.19 12.71
C LYS A 168 3.91 -20.06 11.59
N SER A 169 3.37 -19.48 10.53
CA SER A 169 2.84 -20.25 9.39
C SER A 169 3.93 -21.02 8.65
N PHE A 170 5.17 -20.55 8.69
CA PHE A 170 6.35 -21.27 8.19
C PHE A 170 6.89 -22.32 9.16
N GLY A 171 6.23 -22.53 10.32
CA GLY A 171 6.64 -23.52 11.31
C GLY A 171 7.80 -23.08 12.20
N ALA A 172 8.10 -21.78 12.31
CA ALA A 172 9.13 -21.27 13.18
C ALA A 172 8.64 -21.09 14.63
N GLU A 173 9.56 -21.18 15.58
CA GLU A 173 9.39 -20.77 16.98
C GLU A 173 9.65 -19.25 17.07
N VAL A 174 8.65 -18.47 17.52
CA VAL A 174 8.74 -16.99 17.53
C VAL A 174 8.82 -16.45 18.95
N THR A 175 9.79 -15.59 19.17
CA THR A 175 10.00 -14.84 20.43
C THR A 175 9.97 -13.33 20.15
#